data_fbf181ddbc7616f4ef938295ca01db91
#
_entry.id   fbf181ddbc7616f4ef938295ca01db91
#
_cell.length_a   1.000
_cell.length_b   1.000
_cell.length_c   1.000
_cell.angle_alpha   90.00
_cell.angle_beta   90.00
_cell.angle_gamma   90.00
#
_symmetry.space_group_name_H-M   'P 1'
#
loop_
_entity.id
_entity.type
_entity.pdbx_description
1 polymer ?
#
loop_
_entity_poly.entity_id
_entity_poly.type
_entity_poly.pdbx_seq_one_letter_code
_entity_poly.pdbx_strand_id
1 'polypeptide(L)'
;KDEKKKEAHWKRDKNLRDVLIHLYEWHQLILNWVNSNQNGEEKPFIPKPYNWKTYGNLNVEFWKKHQNTKLEEAKEMLKQSHKKVLDLADTFTNEELFSKDVYKWVGGSVLGSYFVSATSSHYDWAMKKIKAHQKNCRSK
;
A
#
# COMPACT_ATOMS: atom_id res chain seq x y z
N LYS A 1 -14.17 -20.36 -3.89
CA LYS A 1 -12.79 -19.82 -3.98
C LYS A 1 -12.70 -18.37 -3.53
N ASP A 2 -13.65 -17.53 -3.88
CA ASP A 2 -13.64 -16.10 -3.49
C ASP A 2 -14.02 -15.89 -2.02
N GLU A 3 -14.86 -16.76 -1.47
CA GLU A 3 -15.27 -16.69 -0.05
C GLU A 3 -14.11 -17.03 0.89
N LYS A 4 -13.30 -18.04 0.56
CA LYS A 4 -12.11 -18.38 1.36
C LYS A 4 -11.05 -17.28 1.34
N LYS A 5 -10.92 -16.57 0.22
CA LYS A 5 -10.05 -15.38 0.13
C LYS A 5 -10.61 -14.22 0.95
N LYS A 6 -11.93 -14.07 1.00
CA LYS A 6 -12.61 -13.07 1.82
C LYS A 6 -12.46 -13.37 3.31
N GLU A 7 -12.61 -14.64 3.70
CA GLU A 7 -12.41 -15.07 5.10
C GLU A 7 -10.97 -14.86 5.57
N ALA A 8 -9.98 -15.20 4.73
CA ALA A 8 -8.57 -14.98 5.05
C ALA A 8 -8.26 -13.49 5.24
N HIS A 9 -8.92 -12.64 4.45
CA HIS A 9 -8.77 -11.19 4.53
C HIS A 9 -9.37 -10.63 5.83
N TRP A 10 -10.53 -11.13 6.25
CA TRP A 10 -11.16 -10.77 7.52
C TRP A 10 -10.35 -11.23 8.73
N LYS A 11 -9.69 -12.38 8.64
CA LYS A 11 -8.83 -12.90 9.72
C LYS A 11 -7.58 -12.04 9.93
N ARG A 12 -7.06 -11.39 8.89
CA ARG A 12 -5.89 -10.51 8.98
C ARG A 12 -6.25 -9.15 9.57
N ASP A 13 -7.15 -8.44 8.89
CA ASP A 13 -7.45 -7.04 9.22
C ASP A 13 -8.71 -6.97 10.09
N LYS A 14 -8.54 -7.22 11.39
CA LYS A 14 -9.63 -7.34 12.36
C LYS A 14 -10.18 -6.02 12.86
N ASN A 15 -9.43 -4.92 12.67
CA ASN A 15 -9.80 -3.61 13.20
C ASN A 15 -9.27 -2.49 12.30
N LEU A 16 -9.67 -1.25 12.62
CA LEU A 16 -9.26 -0.07 11.86
C LEU A 16 -7.72 0.10 11.84
N ARG A 17 -7.05 -0.16 12.96
CA ARG A 17 -5.58 -0.10 13.03
C ARG A 17 -4.94 -0.96 11.94
N ASP A 18 -5.39 -2.19 11.79
CA ASP A 18 -4.83 -3.14 10.81
C ASP A 18 -4.95 -2.61 9.38
N VAL A 19 -6.08 -1.99 9.06
CA VAL A 19 -6.31 -1.36 7.75
C VAL A 19 -5.35 -0.20 7.52
N LEU A 20 -5.21 0.69 8.51
CA LEU A 20 -4.33 1.85 8.41
C LEU A 20 -2.87 1.45 8.25
N ILE A 21 -2.43 0.43 8.98
CA ILE A 21 -1.06 -0.11 8.89
C ILE A 21 -0.79 -0.72 7.51
N HIS A 22 -1.75 -1.42 6.94
CA HIS A 22 -1.63 -1.94 5.59
C HIS A 22 -1.35 -0.82 4.57
N LEU A 23 -2.14 0.26 4.64
CA LEU A 23 -1.95 1.43 3.78
C LEU A 23 -0.58 2.08 4.01
N TYR A 24 -0.18 2.24 5.26
CA TYR A 24 1.11 2.81 5.63
C TYR A 24 2.28 2.01 5.04
N GLU A 25 2.27 0.69 5.18
CA GLU A 25 3.35 -0.16 4.68
C GLU A 25 3.42 -0.14 3.14
N TRP A 26 2.30 -0.05 2.46
CA TRP A 26 2.30 0.11 1.00
C TRP A 26 2.84 1.49 0.57
N HIS A 27 2.63 2.53 1.37
CA HIS A 27 3.31 3.81 1.16
C HIS A 27 4.83 3.65 1.27
N GLN A 28 5.30 2.88 2.26
CA GLN A 28 6.74 2.62 2.41
C GLN A 28 7.30 1.86 1.21
N LEU A 29 6.56 0.91 0.65
CA LEU A 29 6.98 0.18 -0.54
C LEU A 29 7.23 1.12 -1.73
N ILE A 30 6.30 2.03 -2.03
CA ILE A 30 6.47 2.95 -3.16
C ILE A 30 7.57 3.97 -2.88
N LEU A 31 7.67 4.50 -1.68
CA LEU A 31 8.72 5.45 -1.30
C LEU A 31 10.11 4.84 -1.45
N ASN A 32 10.31 3.63 -0.93
CA ASN A 32 11.58 2.93 -1.02
C ASN A 32 11.95 2.57 -2.46
N TRP A 33 10.97 2.09 -3.23
CA TRP A 33 11.16 1.70 -4.62
C TRP A 33 11.59 2.89 -5.49
N VAL A 34 10.86 3.99 -5.43
CA VAL A 34 11.13 5.18 -6.24
C VAL A 34 12.45 5.81 -5.82
N ASN A 35 12.66 6.04 -4.51
CA ASN A 35 13.87 6.69 -4.03
C ASN A 35 15.13 5.86 -4.33
N SER A 36 15.09 4.55 -4.16
CA SER A 36 16.22 3.67 -4.45
C SER A 36 16.58 3.70 -5.93
N ASN A 37 15.61 3.53 -6.81
CA ASN A 37 15.84 3.49 -8.25
C ASN A 37 16.28 4.87 -8.80
N GLN A 38 15.74 5.96 -8.27
CA GLN A 38 16.19 7.31 -8.62
C GLN A 38 17.63 7.59 -8.21
N ASN A 39 18.11 6.94 -7.15
CA ASN A 39 19.49 7.05 -6.67
C ASN A 39 20.43 6.04 -7.36
N GLY A 40 19.95 5.31 -8.35
CA GLY A 40 20.74 4.33 -9.10
C GLY A 40 20.85 2.96 -8.45
N GLU A 41 20.11 2.70 -7.37
CA GLU A 41 20.04 1.40 -6.72
C GLU A 41 18.86 0.60 -7.28
N GLU A 42 19.14 -0.43 -8.07
CA GLU A 42 18.09 -1.30 -8.62
C GLU A 42 17.41 -2.12 -7.53
N LYS A 43 16.13 -1.84 -7.28
CA LYS A 43 15.30 -2.60 -6.34
C LYS A 43 13.93 -2.85 -6.94
N PRO A 44 13.35 -4.07 -6.71
CA PRO A 44 11.98 -4.33 -7.12
C PRO A 44 10.99 -3.61 -6.22
N PHE A 45 9.77 -3.40 -6.71
CA PHE A 45 8.69 -2.81 -5.91
C PHE A 45 8.37 -3.68 -4.69
N ILE A 46 8.16 -4.97 -4.92
CA ILE A 46 7.95 -5.94 -3.83
C ILE A 46 9.33 -6.43 -3.38
N PRO A 47 9.72 -6.19 -2.11
CA PRO A 47 11.05 -6.55 -1.63
C PRO A 47 11.27 -8.05 -1.56
N LYS A 48 12.49 -8.48 -1.89
CA LYS A 48 12.88 -9.89 -1.76
C LYS A 48 12.79 -10.36 -0.31
N PRO A 49 12.41 -11.61 -0.03
CA PRO A 49 12.19 -12.72 -0.97
C PRO A 49 10.80 -12.77 -1.63
N TYR A 50 9.95 -11.77 -1.37
CA TYR A 50 8.59 -11.71 -1.91
C TYR A 50 8.58 -11.22 -3.36
N ASN A 51 7.45 -11.45 -4.04
CA ASN A 51 7.20 -10.98 -5.40
C ASN A 51 5.68 -10.81 -5.61
N TRP A 52 5.25 -10.46 -6.82
CA TRP A 52 3.83 -10.24 -7.13
C TRP A 52 2.95 -11.49 -6.97
N LYS A 53 3.54 -12.69 -6.88
CA LYS A 53 2.82 -13.93 -6.60
C LYS A 53 2.68 -14.18 -5.10
N THR A 54 3.61 -13.69 -4.28
CA THR A 54 3.70 -13.96 -2.85
C THR A 54 3.50 -12.74 -1.95
N TYR A 55 3.12 -11.60 -2.52
CA TYR A 55 2.94 -10.36 -1.74
C TYR A 55 1.89 -10.49 -0.63
N GLY A 56 0.95 -11.44 -0.73
CA GLY A 56 0.01 -11.75 0.35
C GLY A 56 0.72 -12.16 1.64
N ASN A 57 1.82 -12.89 1.53
CA ASN A 57 2.63 -13.28 2.69
C ASN A 57 3.35 -12.06 3.29
N LEU A 58 3.79 -11.13 2.45
CA LEU A 58 4.37 -9.86 2.89
C LEU A 58 3.33 -9.04 3.68
N ASN A 59 2.08 -8.99 3.21
CA ASN A 59 1.00 -8.31 3.93
C ASN A 59 0.77 -8.91 5.33
N VAL A 60 0.90 -10.22 5.48
CA VAL A 60 0.81 -10.89 6.78
C VAL A 60 1.97 -10.47 7.69
N GLU A 61 3.18 -10.35 7.15
CA GLU A 61 4.34 -9.88 7.92
C GLU A 61 4.16 -8.43 8.37
N PHE A 62 3.59 -7.55 7.53
CA PHE A 62 3.24 -6.19 7.93
C PHE A 62 2.24 -6.19 9.08
N TRP A 63 1.22 -7.03 9.01
CA TRP A 63 0.22 -7.18 10.05
C TRP A 63 0.86 -7.61 11.38
N LYS A 64 1.72 -8.63 11.35
CA LYS A 64 2.44 -9.12 12.54
C LYS A 64 3.34 -8.04 13.16
N LYS A 65 4.04 -7.29 12.34
CA LYS A 65 4.96 -6.23 12.76
C LYS A 65 4.27 -5.16 13.62
N HIS A 66 3.00 -4.88 13.36
CA HIS A 66 2.28 -3.75 13.96
C HIS A 66 1.24 -4.15 15.02
N GLN A 67 1.30 -5.36 15.55
CA GLN A 67 0.30 -5.81 16.53
C GLN A 67 0.33 -5.01 17.84
N ASN A 68 1.45 -4.36 18.15
CA ASN A 68 1.60 -3.49 19.31
C ASN A 68 1.48 -2.00 18.98
N THR A 69 1.25 -1.66 17.72
CA THR A 69 1.05 -0.26 17.30
C THR A 69 -0.35 0.20 17.70
N LYS A 70 -0.44 1.32 18.40
CA LYS A 70 -1.72 1.90 18.83
C LYS A 70 -2.45 2.54 17.65
N LEU A 71 -3.78 2.59 17.73
CA LEU A 71 -4.61 3.20 16.67
C LEU A 71 -4.20 4.66 16.39
N GLU A 72 -4.02 5.47 17.44
CA GLU A 72 -3.65 6.87 17.26
C GLU A 72 -2.27 7.04 16.61
N GLU A 73 -1.33 6.16 16.96
CA GLU A 73 -0.02 6.09 16.32
C GLU A 73 -0.14 5.71 14.83
N ALA A 74 -0.96 4.71 14.51
CA ALA A 74 -1.21 4.28 13.13
C ALA A 74 -1.81 5.42 12.29
N LYS A 75 -2.73 6.19 12.84
CA LYS A 75 -3.33 7.37 12.18
C LYS A 75 -2.26 8.40 11.81
N GLU A 76 -1.38 8.72 12.74
CA GLU A 76 -0.30 9.70 12.52
C GLU A 76 0.72 9.18 11.50
N MET A 77 1.12 7.92 11.61
CA MET A 77 2.02 7.28 10.65
C MET A 77 1.47 7.35 9.22
N LEU A 78 0.20 7.02 9.05
CA LEU A 78 -0.46 7.07 7.75
C LEU A 78 -0.54 8.50 7.20
N LYS A 79 -0.91 9.44 8.04
CA LYS A 79 -0.99 10.87 7.66
C LYS A 79 0.35 11.37 7.12
N GLN A 80 1.43 11.06 7.82
CA GLN A 80 2.77 11.47 7.41
C GLN A 80 3.23 10.75 6.14
N SER A 81 2.99 9.44 6.03
CA SER A 81 3.39 8.69 4.85
C SER A 81 2.60 9.11 3.61
N HIS A 82 1.31 9.38 3.76
CA HIS A 82 0.48 9.91 2.68
C HIS A 82 1.04 11.23 2.12
N LYS A 83 1.41 12.15 3.00
CA LYS A 83 2.04 13.41 2.61
C LYS A 83 3.34 13.18 1.85
N LYS A 84 4.18 12.28 2.34
CA LYS A 84 5.47 11.94 1.69
C LYS A 84 5.25 11.37 0.28
N VAL A 85 4.25 10.51 0.11
CA VAL A 85 3.92 9.93 -1.20
C VAL A 85 3.45 11.03 -2.17
N LEU A 86 2.56 11.93 -1.72
CA LEU A 86 2.11 13.05 -2.55
C LEU A 86 3.26 13.99 -2.91
N ASP A 87 4.10 14.34 -1.95
CA ASP A 87 5.28 15.19 -2.18
C ASP A 87 6.23 14.55 -3.19
N LEU A 88 6.45 13.24 -3.08
CA LEU A 88 7.28 12.50 -4.05
C LEU A 88 6.66 12.51 -5.44
N ALA A 89 5.35 12.27 -5.57
CA ALA A 89 4.65 12.31 -6.85
C ALA A 89 4.78 13.70 -7.51
N ASP A 90 4.70 14.76 -6.71
CA ASP A 90 4.82 16.15 -7.19
C ASP A 90 6.21 16.48 -7.74
N THR A 91 7.24 15.69 -7.44
CA THR A 91 8.58 15.88 -8.01
C THR A 91 8.66 15.45 -9.48
N PHE A 92 7.69 14.72 -9.97
CA PHE A 92 7.64 14.24 -11.36
C PHE A 92 6.70 15.10 -12.21
N THR A 93 7.04 15.25 -13.49
CA THR A 93 6.15 15.88 -14.47
C THR A 93 5.03 14.92 -14.85
N ASN A 94 3.92 15.45 -15.42
CA ASN A 94 2.85 14.59 -15.93
C ASN A 94 3.37 13.62 -16.99
N GLU A 95 4.28 14.07 -17.84
CA GLU A 95 4.91 13.21 -18.85
C GLU A 95 5.69 12.06 -18.21
N GLU A 96 6.49 12.34 -17.17
CA GLU A 96 7.24 11.31 -16.45
C GLU A 96 6.31 10.29 -15.76
N LEU A 97 5.17 10.74 -15.23
CA LEU A 97 4.22 9.88 -14.55
C LEU A 97 3.39 9.01 -15.51
N PHE A 98 3.00 9.55 -16.66
CA PHE A 98 1.97 8.91 -17.50
C PHE A 98 2.47 8.43 -18.87
N SER A 99 3.74 8.62 -19.19
CA SER A 99 4.34 8.08 -20.41
C SER A 99 5.07 6.78 -20.12
N LYS A 100 5.02 5.86 -21.08
CA LYS A 100 5.75 4.60 -21.00
C LYS A 100 7.23 4.84 -21.31
N ASP A 101 8.08 3.93 -20.82
CA ASP A 101 9.51 3.86 -21.17
C ASP A 101 10.34 5.08 -20.76
N VAL A 102 9.84 5.89 -19.81
CA VAL A 102 10.64 6.99 -19.23
C VAL A 102 11.73 6.40 -18.32
N TYR A 103 11.39 5.45 -17.47
CA TYR A 103 12.30 4.78 -16.55
C TYR A 103 12.28 3.28 -16.78
N LYS A 104 13.45 2.66 -16.97
CA LYS A 104 13.56 1.20 -17.15
C LYS A 104 13.04 0.40 -15.96
N TRP A 105 13.24 0.91 -14.76
CA TRP A 105 12.86 0.23 -13.53
C TRP A 105 11.35 0.18 -13.29
N VAL A 106 10.57 0.98 -14.02
CA VAL A 106 9.10 0.91 -13.97
C VAL A 106 8.56 -0.30 -14.77
N GLY A 107 9.29 -0.76 -15.77
CA GLY A 107 8.86 -1.86 -16.63
C GLY A 107 7.88 -1.43 -17.71
N GLY A 108 6.94 -2.30 -18.07
CA GLY A 108 5.99 -2.07 -19.16
C GLY A 108 4.80 -1.18 -18.83
N SER A 109 4.72 -0.68 -17.61
CA SER A 109 3.65 0.19 -17.14
C SER A 109 4.10 1.64 -17.06
N VAL A 110 3.27 2.53 -16.52
CA VAL A 110 3.62 3.92 -16.25
C VAL A 110 3.81 4.13 -14.74
N LEU A 111 4.71 5.03 -14.36
CA LEU A 111 4.99 5.31 -12.95
C LEU A 111 3.74 5.76 -12.19
N GLY A 112 2.92 6.60 -12.82
CA GLY A 112 1.67 7.11 -12.23
C GLY A 112 0.71 6.01 -11.81
N SER A 113 0.66 4.88 -12.51
CA SER A 113 -0.21 3.76 -12.13
C SER A 113 0.19 3.13 -10.79
N TYR A 114 1.48 3.12 -10.46
CA TYR A 114 1.96 2.66 -9.16
C TYR A 114 1.55 3.63 -8.05
N PHE A 115 1.64 4.93 -8.29
CA PHE A 115 1.16 5.93 -7.31
C PHE A 115 -0.34 5.82 -7.08
N VAL A 116 -1.13 5.65 -8.13
CA VAL A 116 -2.60 5.45 -8.03
C VAL A 116 -2.90 4.15 -7.28
N SER A 117 -2.21 3.07 -7.59
CA SER A 117 -2.38 1.79 -6.91
C SER A 117 -2.09 1.90 -5.41
N ALA A 118 -1.00 2.56 -5.02
CA ALA A 118 -0.60 2.71 -3.62
C ALA A 118 -1.44 3.72 -2.84
N THR A 119 -2.21 4.58 -3.51
CA THR A 119 -3.05 5.62 -2.88
C THR A 119 -4.53 5.39 -3.17
N SER A 120 -5.06 5.93 -4.26
CA SER A 120 -6.50 5.94 -4.56
C SER A 120 -7.13 4.55 -4.56
N SER A 121 -6.49 3.56 -5.19
CA SER A 121 -7.03 2.19 -5.27
C SER A 121 -7.04 1.50 -3.90
N HIS A 122 -5.96 1.66 -3.13
CA HIS A 122 -5.89 1.13 -1.77
C HIS A 122 -6.86 1.83 -0.82
N TYR A 123 -7.06 3.14 -0.99
CA TYR A 123 -8.03 3.91 -0.18
C TYR A 123 -9.46 3.46 -0.48
N ASP A 124 -9.80 3.20 -1.72
CA ASP A 124 -11.11 2.64 -2.09
C ASP A 124 -11.34 1.27 -1.43
N TRP A 125 -10.34 0.41 -1.48
CA TRP A 125 -10.37 -0.89 -0.79
C TRP A 125 -10.58 -0.70 0.72
N ALA A 126 -9.82 0.19 1.34
CA ALA A 126 -9.89 0.47 2.77
C ALA A 126 -11.26 1.03 3.17
N MET A 127 -11.81 1.96 2.39
CA MET A 127 -13.14 2.54 2.64
C MET A 127 -14.25 1.49 2.56
N LYS A 128 -14.19 0.60 1.58
CA LYS A 128 -15.14 -0.52 1.47
C LYS A 128 -15.07 -1.44 2.67
N LYS A 129 -13.87 -1.72 3.14
CA LYS A 129 -13.63 -2.58 4.31
C LYS A 129 -14.15 -1.93 5.60
N ILE A 130 -13.89 -0.64 5.80
CA ILE A 130 -14.38 0.14 6.95
C ILE A 130 -15.90 0.18 6.95
N LYS A 131 -16.53 0.46 5.81
CA LYS A 131 -17.99 0.48 5.67
C LYS A 131 -18.63 -0.87 5.98
N ALA A 132 -18.03 -1.96 5.49
CA ALA A 132 -18.50 -3.32 5.80
C ALA A 132 -18.41 -3.61 7.29
N HIS A 133 -17.33 -3.18 7.93
CA HIS A 133 -17.13 -3.36 9.38
C HIS A 133 -18.15 -2.56 10.19
N GLN A 134 -18.40 -1.30 9.84
CA GLN A 134 -19.43 -0.47 10.46
C GLN A 134 -20.82 -1.08 10.32
N LYS A 135 -21.15 -1.62 9.15
CA LYS A 135 -22.41 -2.29 8.90
C LYS A 135 -22.61 -3.52 9.81
N ASN A 136 -21.56 -4.32 9.99
CA ASN A 136 -21.59 -5.47 10.90
C ASN A 136 -21.78 -5.05 12.35
N CYS A 137 -21.15 -3.97 12.78
CA CYS A 137 -21.32 -3.43 14.15
C CYS A 137 -22.72 -2.89 14.39
N ARG A 138 -23.39 -2.33 13.36
CA ARG A 138 -24.76 -1.79 13.46
C ARG A 138 -25.83 -2.87 13.48
N SER A 139 -25.56 -4.05 12.89
CA SER A 139 -26.53 -5.15 12.84
C SER A 139 -26.49 -6.04 14.09
N LYS A 140 -25.66 -5.73 15.06
CA LYS A 140 -25.62 -6.33 16.39
C LYS A 140 -26.25 -5.41 17.41
#